data_50a1f06b8b3130f96d14a3043b50fa8b
#
_entry.id   50a1f06b8b3130f96d14a3043b50fa8b
#
_cell.length_a   1.000
_cell.length_b   1.000
_cell.length_c   1.000
_cell.angle_alpha   90.00
_cell.angle_beta   90.00
_cell.angle_gamma   90.00
#
_symmetry.space_group_name_H-M   'P 1'
#
loop_
_entity.id
_entity.type
_entity.pdbx_description
1 polymer ?
#
loop_
_entity_poly.entity_id
_entity_poly.type
_entity_poly.pdbx_seq_one_letter_code
_entity_poly.pdbx_strand_id
1 'polypeptide(L)'
;MEGVVVMDSINITDAQKWINAVKEKSGFSGQGLKEDAICNLDAQLFPSSFKTIGPDQLVIAKLSAGNALAVIGVNALGFDGIKLSTGENFIYFCLMNNPNAEIIRKSFKFTNPVALSDKDVTFGLGDRLGCASPGHIRLFKNKNAYPVLAQQSVRELDLTKRNYQDVFDSACWAVFQEGYEEPWGADGDHLKTEDWVKTALEIGFTMITADVSDYIINKYNNEQESVIMEDYNKLSAAYRNEIESEYLNLSIKLDTEDTISYTKESLAKIVLIYKDAIDYALTLYNVGINMNKQFDFEFSIDETDTPTLPEAHFFVANEAKKKGIKISSLAPRFIGEFQKGIDYIGNLDEFEESFKKHAAIARYFGYRISVHSGSDKFMVFPAIGKYTNKRFHIKTAGTNWLQSLEIISELEKVFFRKLYKFALEVFPIAREYYHITPNMENVPDIDSLNDSELPLLFKNNDVRQVLHVTYGE
;
A
#
# COMPACT_ATOMS: atom_id res chain seq x y z
N MET A 1 -8.74 14.94 -16.92
CA MET A 1 -8.77 15.56 -15.58
C MET A 1 -7.35 15.94 -15.23
N GLU A 2 -7.11 17.18 -14.86
CA GLU A 2 -5.84 17.52 -14.26
C GLU A 2 -5.76 16.71 -12.96
N GLY A 3 -4.75 15.83 -12.88
CA GLY A 3 -4.49 15.01 -11.69
C GLY A 3 -4.34 15.88 -10.46
N VAL A 4 -4.26 15.29 -9.27
CA VAL A 4 -3.96 16.03 -8.03
C VAL A 4 -2.90 17.04 -8.34
N VAL A 5 -3.29 18.31 -8.35
CA VAL A 5 -2.42 19.41 -8.72
C VAL A 5 -1.36 19.49 -7.63
N VAL A 6 -0.24 18.80 -7.86
CA VAL A 6 1.01 19.23 -7.24
C VAL A 6 1.18 20.65 -7.76
N MET A 7 1.08 21.64 -6.89
CA MET A 7 1.23 23.02 -7.31
C MET A 7 2.58 23.17 -8.00
N ASP A 8 2.59 23.50 -9.27
CA ASP A 8 3.83 23.80 -10.00
C ASP A 8 4.42 25.13 -9.55
N SER A 9 3.59 25.99 -8.94
CA SER A 9 3.99 27.29 -8.42
C SER A 9 3.07 27.79 -7.31
N ILE A 10 3.61 28.59 -6.40
CA ILE A 10 2.84 29.24 -5.35
C ILE A 10 2.13 30.48 -5.92
N ASN A 11 0.81 30.55 -5.76
CA ASN A 11 0.04 31.74 -6.09
C ASN A 11 0.27 32.83 -5.02
N ILE A 12 0.95 33.90 -5.38
CA ILE A 12 1.33 35.01 -4.47
C ILE A 12 0.08 35.66 -3.86
N THR A 13 -1.00 35.84 -4.61
CA THR A 13 -2.24 36.44 -4.13
C THR A 13 -2.88 35.59 -3.05
N ASP A 14 -2.90 34.24 -3.22
CA ASP A 14 -3.46 33.33 -2.22
C ASP A 14 -2.58 33.26 -0.98
N ALA A 15 -1.26 33.24 -1.14
CA ALA A 15 -0.32 33.32 -0.03
C ALA A 15 -0.49 34.63 0.78
N GLN A 16 -0.73 35.74 0.11
CA GLN A 16 -0.99 37.03 0.79
C GLN A 16 -2.35 37.00 1.51
N LYS A 17 -3.39 36.41 0.93
CA LYS A 17 -4.69 36.23 1.61
C LYS A 17 -4.52 35.40 2.87
N TRP A 18 -3.75 34.30 2.80
CA TRP A 18 -3.45 33.46 3.94
C TRP A 18 -2.76 34.25 5.07
N ILE A 19 -1.72 35.05 4.75
CA ILE A 19 -1.03 35.87 5.72
C ILE A 19 -2.02 36.82 6.43
N ASN A 20 -2.92 37.45 5.69
CA ASN A 20 -3.90 38.38 6.25
C ASN A 20 -4.90 37.65 7.17
N ALA A 21 -5.40 36.52 6.76
CA ALA A 21 -6.32 35.70 7.55
C ALA A 21 -5.68 35.17 8.85
N VAL A 22 -4.43 34.75 8.80
CA VAL A 22 -3.68 34.31 9.98
C VAL A 22 -3.42 35.49 10.93
N LYS A 23 -3.04 36.65 10.41
CA LYS A 23 -2.86 37.87 11.22
C LYS A 23 -4.14 38.29 11.95
N GLU A 24 -5.26 38.30 11.25
CA GLU A 24 -6.56 38.66 11.81
C GLU A 24 -6.98 37.76 12.96
N LYS A 25 -6.81 36.42 12.77
CA LYS A 25 -7.27 35.44 13.75
C LYS A 25 -6.31 35.20 14.91
N SER A 26 -5.00 35.28 14.70
CA SER A 26 -3.99 34.95 15.72
C SER A 26 -3.31 36.13 16.36
N GLY A 27 -3.58 37.35 15.89
CA GLY A 27 -2.82 38.57 16.30
C GLY A 27 -1.34 38.48 15.89
N PHE A 28 -0.99 37.65 14.90
CA PHE A 28 0.35 37.45 14.39
C PHE A 28 0.97 38.79 13.95
N SER A 29 1.95 39.25 14.73
CA SER A 29 2.63 40.54 14.51
C SER A 29 3.98 40.41 13.80
N GLY A 30 4.29 39.23 13.23
CA GLY A 30 5.55 38.99 12.56
C GLY A 30 6.64 38.34 13.43
N GLN A 31 6.37 38.11 14.72
CA GLN A 31 7.32 37.40 15.63
C GLN A 31 7.11 35.88 15.71
N GLY A 32 6.27 35.35 14.82
CA GLY A 32 5.90 33.91 14.82
C GLY A 32 4.48 33.64 15.31
N LEU A 33 4.01 32.44 15.08
CA LEU A 33 2.74 31.94 15.58
C LEU A 33 2.90 31.49 17.03
N LYS A 34 1.94 31.86 17.87
CA LYS A 34 1.89 31.33 19.24
C LYS A 34 1.26 29.92 19.21
N GLU A 35 1.85 28.98 19.92
CA GLU A 35 1.43 27.59 19.94
C GLU A 35 -0.03 27.41 20.38
N ASP A 36 -0.45 28.17 21.37
CA ASP A 36 -1.85 28.17 21.87
C ASP A 36 -2.88 28.74 20.87
N ALA A 37 -2.44 29.58 19.92
CA ALA A 37 -3.30 30.15 18.89
C ALA A 37 -3.46 29.22 17.67
N ILE A 38 -2.56 28.25 17.47
CA ILE A 38 -2.50 27.42 16.25
C ILE A 38 -3.76 26.57 16.08
N CYS A 39 -4.29 26.01 17.17
CA CYS A 39 -5.50 25.20 17.12
C CYS A 39 -6.73 25.96 16.61
N ASN A 40 -6.73 27.28 16.72
CA ASN A 40 -7.82 28.14 16.22
C ASN A 40 -7.68 28.52 14.74
N LEU A 41 -6.63 28.03 14.08
CA LEU A 41 -6.27 28.35 12.68
C LEU A 41 -6.48 27.15 11.73
N ASP A 42 -7.22 26.14 12.13
CA ASP A 42 -7.45 24.91 11.38
C ASP A 42 -8.05 25.12 9.98
N ALA A 43 -8.76 26.23 9.76
CA ALA A 43 -9.26 26.61 8.44
C ALA A 43 -8.14 27.10 7.49
N GLN A 44 -7.00 27.57 8.02
CA GLN A 44 -5.87 28.15 7.27
C GLN A 44 -4.66 27.22 7.20
N LEU A 45 -4.51 26.31 8.14
CA LEU A 45 -3.33 25.46 8.25
C LEU A 45 -3.69 24.11 8.86
N PHE A 46 -2.71 23.21 8.88
CA PHE A 46 -2.82 21.92 9.60
C PHE A 46 -2.08 22.04 10.94
N PRO A 47 -2.80 22.17 12.07
CA PRO A 47 -2.18 22.39 13.38
C PRO A 47 -1.13 21.34 13.77
N SER A 48 -1.37 20.07 13.43
CA SER A 48 -0.47 18.96 13.74
C SER A 48 0.90 19.08 13.05
N SER A 49 0.99 19.82 11.94
CA SER A 49 2.24 20.04 11.18
C SER A 49 3.14 21.12 11.78
N PHE A 50 2.67 21.83 12.83
CA PHE A 50 3.46 22.89 13.41
C PHE A 50 4.71 22.34 14.10
N LYS A 51 5.87 22.86 13.72
CA LYS A 51 7.17 22.53 14.30
C LYS A 51 8.02 23.80 14.42
N THR A 52 8.80 23.90 15.48
CA THR A 52 9.82 24.93 15.63
C THR A 52 11.20 24.31 15.49
N ILE A 53 12.05 24.90 14.66
CA ILE A 53 13.42 24.45 14.46
C ILE A 53 14.37 25.65 14.35
N GLY A 54 15.24 25.83 15.34
CA GLY A 54 16.08 27.01 15.42
C GLY A 54 15.26 28.30 15.43
N PRO A 55 15.55 29.24 14.51
CA PRO A 55 14.81 30.51 14.41
C PRO A 55 13.51 30.42 13.61
N ASP A 56 13.20 29.27 13.02
CA ASP A 56 12.09 29.11 12.09
C ASP A 56 10.94 28.31 12.70
N GLN A 57 9.72 28.70 12.33
CA GLN A 57 8.50 27.93 12.56
C GLN A 57 7.97 27.40 11.23
N LEU A 58 7.65 26.11 11.19
CA LEU A 58 7.15 25.40 10.01
C LEU A 58 5.70 25.00 10.24
N VAL A 59 4.86 25.16 9.23
CA VAL A 59 3.49 24.69 9.26
C VAL A 59 2.98 24.49 7.83
N ILE A 60 2.13 23.48 7.60
CA ILE A 60 1.48 23.34 6.30
C ILE A 60 0.29 24.27 6.22
N ALA A 61 0.37 25.23 5.31
CA ALA A 61 -0.65 26.21 4.96
C ALA A 61 -1.66 25.63 3.97
N LYS A 62 -2.95 25.91 4.17
CA LYS A 62 -4.04 25.62 3.24
C LYS A 62 -4.25 26.83 2.33
N LEU A 63 -3.87 26.69 1.06
CA LEU A 63 -4.11 27.71 0.04
C LEU A 63 -5.26 27.26 -0.87
N SER A 64 -5.85 28.16 -1.64
CA SER A 64 -6.97 27.85 -2.51
C SER A 64 -6.62 26.87 -3.63
N ALA A 65 -5.37 26.88 -4.09
CA ALA A 65 -4.86 26.00 -5.15
C ALA A 65 -4.23 24.69 -4.62
N GLY A 66 -4.10 24.52 -3.29
CA GLY A 66 -3.49 23.35 -2.67
C GLY A 66 -2.71 23.69 -1.41
N ASN A 67 -1.97 22.74 -0.87
CA ASN A 67 -1.20 22.93 0.36
C ASN A 67 0.24 23.36 0.06
N ALA A 68 0.82 24.19 0.93
CA ALA A 68 2.21 24.62 0.86
C ALA A 68 2.86 24.57 2.24
N LEU A 69 4.17 24.36 2.32
CA LEU A 69 4.92 24.57 3.55
C LEU A 69 5.13 26.08 3.76
N ALA A 70 4.61 26.63 4.85
CA ALA A 70 4.93 27.97 5.29
C ALA A 70 6.09 27.92 6.30
N VAL A 71 7.18 28.63 6.00
CA VAL A 71 8.33 28.81 6.88
C VAL A 71 8.35 30.25 7.36
N ILE A 72 8.10 30.41 8.65
CA ILE A 72 8.01 31.76 9.30
C ILE A 72 9.33 32.00 10.02
N GLY A 73 10.14 32.92 9.50
CA GLY A 73 11.46 33.20 10.03
C GLY A 73 12.49 33.54 8.95
N VAL A 74 13.71 33.05 9.13
CA VAL A 74 14.85 33.35 8.25
C VAL A 74 15.08 32.26 7.18
N ASN A 75 14.34 31.16 7.24
CA ASN A 75 14.52 29.97 6.39
C ASN A 75 15.94 29.39 6.51
N ALA A 76 16.36 29.13 7.74
CA ALA A 76 17.72 28.66 8.05
C ALA A 76 18.02 27.28 7.43
N LEU A 77 17.00 26.45 7.17
CA LEU A 77 17.15 25.14 6.52
C LEU A 77 17.26 25.24 5.00
N GLY A 78 16.95 26.40 4.40
CA GLY A 78 17.11 26.64 2.97
C GLY A 78 16.03 25.99 2.11
N PHE A 79 14.78 25.95 2.57
CA PHE A 79 13.67 25.50 1.73
C PHE A 79 13.51 26.37 0.49
N ASP A 80 13.28 25.75 -0.64
CA ASP A 80 12.99 26.45 -1.89
C ASP A 80 11.54 26.94 -1.89
N GLY A 81 11.35 28.26 -2.04
CA GLY A 81 10.03 28.88 -2.01
C GLY A 81 10.04 30.37 -2.25
N ILE A 82 8.84 30.94 -2.39
CA ILE A 82 8.66 32.40 -2.53
C ILE A 82 8.69 33.08 -1.17
N LYS A 83 9.38 34.22 -1.11
CA LYS A 83 9.53 35.02 0.09
C LYS A 83 8.54 36.21 0.07
N LEU A 84 7.68 36.29 1.07
CA LEU A 84 6.75 37.40 1.24
C LEU A 84 7.01 38.16 2.54
N SER A 85 6.94 39.48 2.48
CA SER A 85 7.11 40.35 3.65
C SER A 85 5.85 40.38 4.52
N THR A 86 6.03 40.37 5.83
CA THR A 86 4.96 40.53 6.82
C THR A 86 5.15 41.74 7.71
N GLY A 87 5.88 42.72 7.24
CA GLY A 87 6.41 43.88 7.99
C GLY A 87 7.92 43.72 8.20
N GLU A 88 8.37 43.53 9.43
CA GLU A 88 9.80 43.29 9.74
C GLU A 88 10.26 41.85 9.50
N ASN A 89 9.32 40.89 9.34
CA ASN A 89 9.60 39.50 9.16
C ASN A 89 9.15 38.98 7.80
N PHE A 90 9.52 37.73 7.51
CA PHE A 90 9.23 37.09 6.26
C PHE A 90 8.53 35.73 6.48
N ILE A 91 7.71 35.37 5.53
CA ILE A 91 7.19 34.00 5.39
C ILE A 91 7.61 33.49 4.02
N TYR A 92 8.19 32.28 4.00
CA TYR A 92 8.48 31.56 2.77
C TYR A 92 7.38 30.57 2.54
N PHE A 93 6.75 30.59 1.38
CA PHE A 93 5.82 29.55 0.94
C PHE A 93 6.55 28.64 -0.02
N CYS A 94 6.67 27.39 0.37
CA CYS A 94 7.48 26.39 -0.30
C CYS A 94 6.60 25.28 -0.84
N LEU A 95 6.87 24.81 -2.06
CA LEU A 95 6.18 23.66 -2.63
C LEU A 95 6.47 22.39 -1.84
N MET A 96 5.49 21.50 -1.75
CA MET A 96 5.65 20.19 -1.14
C MET A 96 6.24 19.18 -2.14
N ASN A 97 7.37 19.57 -2.75
CA ASN A 97 8.11 18.83 -3.77
C ASN A 97 9.27 18.01 -3.16
N ASN A 98 9.99 17.25 -4.00
CA ASN A 98 11.09 16.41 -3.58
C ASN A 98 12.24 17.16 -2.89
N PRO A 99 12.80 18.28 -3.42
CA PRO A 99 13.88 18.99 -2.73
C PRO A 99 13.51 19.42 -1.32
N ASN A 100 12.29 19.93 -1.11
CA ASN A 100 11.81 20.33 0.19
C ASN A 100 11.48 19.14 1.10
N ALA A 101 10.97 18.03 0.53
CA ALA A 101 10.76 16.78 1.25
C ALA A 101 12.09 16.19 1.79
N GLU A 102 13.18 16.31 1.03
CA GLU A 102 14.50 15.89 1.51
C GLU A 102 14.96 16.70 2.73
N ILE A 103 14.71 18.01 2.75
CA ILE A 103 15.01 18.85 3.90
C ILE A 103 14.19 18.41 5.12
N ILE A 104 12.90 18.13 4.93
CA ILE A 104 12.02 17.61 5.99
C ILE A 104 12.55 16.30 6.54
N ARG A 105 12.89 15.34 5.67
CA ARG A 105 13.43 14.02 6.09
C ARG A 105 14.76 14.13 6.84
N LYS A 106 15.63 15.05 6.43
CA LYS A 106 16.90 15.29 7.12
C LYS A 106 16.72 15.95 8.49
N SER A 107 15.70 16.80 8.61
CA SER A 107 15.45 17.60 9.82
C SER A 107 14.56 16.90 10.85
N PHE A 108 13.63 16.04 10.41
CA PHE A 108 12.65 15.39 11.28
C PHE A 108 12.65 13.88 11.06
N LYS A 109 13.29 13.13 11.97
CA LYS A 109 13.45 11.67 11.84
C LYS A 109 12.14 10.91 11.64
N PHE A 110 11.05 11.37 12.26
CA PHE A 110 9.75 10.70 12.17
C PHE A 110 9.15 10.72 10.75
N THR A 111 9.63 11.59 9.87
CA THR A 111 9.20 11.65 8.47
C THR A 111 9.91 10.64 7.56
N ASN A 112 10.84 9.86 8.10
CA ASN A 112 11.46 8.75 7.39
C ASN A 112 10.77 7.45 7.77
N PRO A 113 10.43 6.58 6.81
CA PRO A 113 9.92 5.25 7.10
C PRO A 113 11.00 4.36 7.74
N VAL A 114 10.56 3.32 8.41
CA VAL A 114 11.42 2.28 9.02
C VAL A 114 10.89 0.90 8.68
N ALA A 115 11.74 -0.12 8.72
CA ALA A 115 11.29 -1.50 8.65
C ALA A 115 10.43 -1.83 9.89
N LEU A 116 9.35 -2.59 9.70
CA LEU A 116 8.33 -2.89 10.71
C LEU A 116 8.27 -4.39 11.05
N SER A 117 9.35 -5.15 10.79
CA SER A 117 9.38 -6.61 11.03
C SER A 117 9.15 -7.00 12.49
N ASP A 118 9.43 -6.09 13.44
CA ASP A 118 9.17 -6.22 14.87
C ASP A 118 7.71 -5.92 15.28
N LYS A 119 6.88 -5.43 14.35
CA LYS A 119 5.49 -5.07 14.62
C LYS A 119 4.54 -6.20 14.23
N ASP A 120 3.53 -6.45 15.07
CA ASP A 120 2.59 -7.54 14.85
C ASP A 120 1.55 -7.19 13.78
N VAL A 121 0.97 -6.00 13.84
CA VAL A 121 -0.12 -5.57 12.96
C VAL A 121 0.35 -4.45 12.07
N THR A 122 0.36 -4.69 10.76
CA THR A 122 0.67 -3.67 9.76
C THR A 122 -0.37 -3.65 8.66
N PHE A 123 -0.62 -2.44 8.11
CA PHE A 123 -1.53 -2.25 7.00
C PHE A 123 -0.82 -1.50 5.88
N GLY A 124 -0.77 -2.12 4.71
CA GLY A 124 -0.36 -1.47 3.47
C GLY A 124 -1.51 -0.61 2.93
N LEU A 125 -1.26 0.66 2.69
CA LEU A 125 -2.27 1.67 2.41
C LEU A 125 -2.00 2.33 1.07
N GLY A 126 -2.72 1.88 0.03
CA GLY A 126 -2.67 2.47 -1.29
C GLY A 126 -3.26 3.88 -1.31
N ASP A 127 -2.52 4.82 -1.90
CA ASP A 127 -2.95 6.21 -2.11
C ASP A 127 -2.64 6.61 -3.55
N ARG A 128 -3.51 6.20 -4.46
CA ARG A 128 -3.29 6.35 -5.90
C ARG A 128 -3.24 7.78 -6.38
N LEU A 129 -3.93 8.69 -5.68
CA LEU A 129 -4.01 10.10 -6.05
C LEU A 129 -3.13 11.01 -5.18
N GLY A 130 -2.45 10.46 -4.16
CA GLY A 130 -1.57 11.21 -3.27
C GLY A 130 -2.30 12.14 -2.29
N CYS A 131 -3.57 11.89 -2.00
CA CYS A 131 -4.39 12.73 -1.11
C CYS A 131 -5.03 11.98 0.06
N ALA A 132 -4.98 10.66 0.09
CA ALA A 132 -5.63 9.85 1.11
C ALA A 132 -4.74 9.58 2.34
N SER A 133 -3.43 9.60 2.18
CA SER A 133 -2.47 9.25 3.24
C SER A 133 -2.67 10.03 4.55
N PRO A 134 -3.01 11.34 4.57
CA PRO A 134 -3.32 12.03 5.83
C PRO A 134 -4.51 11.41 6.57
N GLY A 135 -5.57 11.04 5.84
CA GLY A 135 -6.74 10.36 6.39
C GLY A 135 -6.40 8.98 6.94
N HIS A 136 -5.60 8.21 6.22
CA HIS A 136 -5.09 6.92 6.67
C HIS A 136 -4.33 7.06 7.99
N ILE A 137 -3.36 7.96 8.06
CA ILE A 137 -2.52 8.18 9.26
C ILE A 137 -3.35 8.49 10.49
N ARG A 138 -4.41 9.28 10.37
CA ARG A 138 -5.31 9.60 11.49
C ARG A 138 -5.93 8.39 12.14
N LEU A 139 -6.19 7.31 11.36
CA LEU A 139 -6.74 6.06 11.87
C LEU A 139 -5.76 5.28 12.75
N PHE A 140 -4.45 5.49 12.58
CA PHE A 140 -3.42 4.76 13.30
C PHE A 140 -2.93 5.45 14.57
N LYS A 141 -3.20 6.75 14.73
CA LYS A 141 -2.81 7.49 15.95
C LYS A 141 -3.32 6.77 17.21
N ASN A 142 -2.43 6.46 18.14
CA ASN A 142 -2.72 5.78 19.39
C ASN A 142 -3.31 4.35 19.21
N LYS A 143 -2.95 3.65 18.14
CA LYS A 143 -3.33 2.25 17.89
C LYS A 143 -2.10 1.35 17.92
N ASN A 144 -2.31 0.10 18.35
CA ASN A 144 -1.27 -0.93 18.20
C ASN A 144 -1.34 -1.58 16.81
N ALA A 145 -1.24 -0.74 15.80
CA ALA A 145 -1.21 -1.11 14.39
C ALA A 145 -0.43 -0.03 13.64
N TYR A 146 0.32 -0.39 12.63
CA TYR A 146 1.27 0.50 11.98
C TYR A 146 1.01 0.61 10.48
N PRO A 147 0.97 1.83 9.92
CA PRO A 147 0.75 2.02 8.50
C PRO A 147 2.03 1.72 7.71
N VAL A 148 1.87 1.04 6.58
CA VAL A 148 2.85 0.97 5.51
C VAL A 148 2.31 1.83 4.38
N LEU A 149 2.88 3.01 4.23
CA LEU A 149 2.45 4.01 3.26
C LEU A 149 3.19 3.82 1.93
N ALA A 150 2.93 4.69 0.96
CA ALA A 150 3.55 4.68 -0.36
C ALA A 150 3.38 3.36 -1.14
N GLN A 151 2.44 2.51 -0.72
CA GLN A 151 2.14 1.24 -1.34
C GLN A 151 1.43 1.44 -2.68
N GLN A 152 2.18 1.33 -3.76
CA GLN A 152 1.68 1.47 -5.13
C GLN A 152 2.53 0.65 -6.10
N SER A 153 1.89 -0.23 -6.87
CA SER A 153 2.57 -1.08 -7.86
C SER A 153 3.02 -0.27 -9.10
N VAL A 154 3.96 -0.81 -9.86
CA VAL A 154 4.44 -0.20 -11.12
C VAL A 154 3.27 0.12 -12.05
N ARG A 155 2.33 -0.83 -12.22
CA ARG A 155 1.12 -0.62 -13.03
C ARG A 155 0.31 0.59 -12.57
N GLU A 156 0.14 0.76 -11.27
CA GLU A 156 -0.62 1.88 -10.71
C GLU A 156 0.12 3.22 -10.87
N LEU A 157 1.46 3.20 -10.82
CA LEU A 157 2.29 4.36 -11.14
C LEU A 157 2.09 4.80 -12.60
N ASP A 158 2.14 3.84 -13.54
CA ASP A 158 1.94 4.11 -14.97
C ASP A 158 0.55 4.70 -15.25
N LEU A 159 -0.49 4.14 -14.64
CA LEU A 159 -1.86 4.62 -14.78
C LEU A 159 -2.05 6.04 -14.21
N THR A 160 -1.41 6.35 -13.09
CA THR A 160 -1.54 7.67 -12.43
C THR A 160 -0.49 8.68 -12.88
N LYS A 161 0.41 8.30 -13.79
CA LYS A 161 1.55 9.12 -14.26
C LYS A 161 2.44 9.64 -13.11
N ARG A 162 2.56 8.84 -12.05
CA ARG A 162 3.43 9.08 -10.90
C ARG A 162 4.65 8.15 -10.97
N ASN A 163 5.69 8.49 -10.25
CA ASN A 163 6.84 7.64 -10.03
C ASN A 163 7.01 7.31 -8.54
N TYR A 164 7.95 6.42 -8.19
CA TYR A 164 8.19 6.02 -6.80
C TYR A 164 8.58 7.19 -5.91
N GLN A 165 9.33 8.18 -6.43
CA GLN A 165 9.70 9.37 -5.67
C GLN A 165 8.49 10.21 -5.30
N ASP A 166 7.56 10.41 -6.24
CA ASP A 166 6.32 11.18 -5.99
C ASP A 166 5.47 10.53 -4.89
N VAL A 167 5.35 9.19 -4.94
CA VAL A 167 4.56 8.44 -3.95
C VAL A 167 5.22 8.49 -2.57
N PHE A 168 6.55 8.32 -2.54
CA PHE A 168 7.33 8.37 -1.32
C PHE A 168 7.29 9.77 -0.65
N ASP A 169 7.47 10.82 -1.45
CA ASP A 169 7.41 12.19 -0.94
C ASP A 169 6.01 12.57 -0.46
N SER A 170 4.96 12.13 -1.17
CA SER A 170 3.57 12.34 -0.72
C SER A 170 3.32 11.70 0.66
N ALA A 171 3.86 10.50 0.89
CA ALA A 171 3.76 9.86 2.21
C ALA A 171 4.53 10.63 3.29
N CYS A 172 5.75 11.08 3.00
CA CYS A 172 6.55 11.91 3.93
C CYS A 172 5.82 13.20 4.30
N TRP A 173 5.25 13.90 3.32
CA TRP A 173 4.48 15.12 3.55
C TRP A 173 3.22 14.87 4.35
N ALA A 174 2.52 13.75 4.12
CA ALA A 174 1.35 13.36 4.89
C ALA A 174 1.71 13.08 6.36
N VAL A 175 2.82 12.39 6.61
CA VAL A 175 3.35 12.13 7.96
C VAL A 175 3.70 13.44 8.66
N PHE A 176 4.36 14.37 7.98
CA PHE A 176 4.66 15.71 8.52
C PHE A 176 3.38 16.51 8.79
N GLN A 177 2.43 16.50 7.85
CA GLN A 177 1.14 17.20 7.99
C GLN A 177 0.37 16.76 9.24
N GLU A 178 0.33 15.45 9.48
CA GLU A 178 -0.40 14.88 10.59
C GLU A 178 0.41 14.87 11.91
N GLY A 179 1.69 15.24 11.86
CA GLY A 179 2.59 15.19 13.01
C GLY A 179 2.65 13.76 13.60
N TYR A 180 2.70 12.75 12.75
CA TYR A 180 2.70 11.36 13.13
C TYR A 180 4.13 10.91 13.47
N GLU A 181 4.43 10.75 14.75
CA GLU A 181 5.77 10.44 15.23
C GLU A 181 5.99 8.95 15.55
N GLU A 182 4.94 8.12 15.38
CA GLU A 182 5.05 6.67 15.52
C GLU A 182 5.70 6.04 14.28
N PRO A 183 6.26 4.81 14.40
CA PRO A 183 6.86 4.12 13.26
C PRO A 183 5.88 3.89 12.12
N TRP A 184 6.36 4.02 10.88
CA TRP A 184 5.64 3.72 9.66
C TRP A 184 6.57 3.15 8.60
N GLY A 185 6.05 2.31 7.71
CA GLY A 185 6.78 1.70 6.61
C GLY A 185 6.42 2.32 5.28
N ALA A 186 7.23 2.04 4.25
CA ALA A 186 6.96 2.36 2.86
C ALA A 186 7.25 1.14 1.99
N ASP A 187 6.28 0.69 1.19
CA ASP A 187 6.34 -0.55 0.41
C ASP A 187 6.54 -0.30 -1.08
N GLY A 188 7.65 -0.82 -1.62
CA GLY A 188 7.82 -1.06 -3.04
C GLY A 188 6.97 -2.27 -3.44
N ASP A 189 5.73 -2.00 -3.85
CA ASP A 189 4.66 -2.96 -4.03
C ASP A 189 4.77 -3.73 -5.35
N HIS A 190 4.80 -5.06 -5.28
CA HIS A 190 4.86 -5.97 -6.43
C HIS A 190 6.04 -5.70 -7.39
N LEU A 191 7.26 -5.71 -6.84
CA LEU A 191 8.48 -5.51 -7.62
C LEU A 191 8.93 -6.82 -8.28
N LYS A 192 9.04 -6.79 -9.61
CA LYS A 192 9.39 -7.95 -10.45
C LYS A 192 10.86 -8.00 -10.86
N THR A 193 11.62 -6.91 -10.71
CA THR A 193 13.00 -6.85 -11.20
C THR A 193 13.97 -6.31 -10.16
N GLU A 194 15.24 -6.69 -10.27
CA GLU A 194 16.33 -6.19 -9.45
C GLU A 194 16.45 -4.67 -9.52
N ASP A 195 16.29 -4.08 -10.70
CA ASP A 195 16.37 -2.63 -10.90
C ASP A 195 15.27 -1.88 -10.14
N TRP A 196 14.05 -2.40 -10.11
CA TRP A 196 12.95 -1.81 -9.35
C TRP A 196 13.19 -1.92 -7.85
N VAL A 197 13.69 -3.07 -7.35
CA VAL A 197 14.06 -3.25 -5.94
C VAL A 197 15.16 -2.26 -5.55
N LYS A 198 16.21 -2.13 -6.40
CA LYS A 198 17.30 -1.20 -6.18
C LYS A 198 16.79 0.24 -6.12
N THR A 199 15.99 0.66 -7.10
CA THR A 199 15.43 2.01 -7.17
C THR A 199 14.59 2.34 -5.92
N ALA A 200 13.69 1.44 -5.50
CA ALA A 200 12.88 1.63 -4.30
C ALA A 200 13.76 1.81 -3.03
N LEU A 201 14.76 0.94 -2.86
CA LEU A 201 15.67 1.01 -1.71
C LEU A 201 16.59 2.24 -1.74
N GLU A 202 16.97 2.75 -2.92
CA GLU A 202 17.74 3.99 -3.06
C GLU A 202 16.92 5.20 -2.65
N ILE A 203 15.64 5.27 -3.03
CA ILE A 203 14.70 6.32 -2.62
C ILE A 203 14.49 6.31 -1.10
N GLY A 204 14.46 5.14 -0.48
CA GLY A 204 14.30 4.99 0.96
C GLY A 204 13.11 4.14 1.39
N PHE A 205 12.52 3.38 0.47
CA PHE A 205 11.51 2.38 0.82
C PHE A 205 12.07 1.37 1.81
N THR A 206 11.24 0.90 2.72
CA THR A 206 11.64 0.05 3.86
C THR A 206 10.91 -1.29 3.88
N MET A 207 10.06 -1.53 2.92
CA MET A 207 9.44 -2.81 2.62
C MET A 207 9.52 -3.06 1.12
N ILE A 208 9.77 -4.30 0.75
CA ILE A 208 9.81 -4.77 -0.63
C ILE A 208 8.87 -5.96 -0.74
N THR A 209 7.82 -5.81 -1.53
CA THR A 209 6.98 -6.94 -1.95
C THR A 209 7.57 -7.54 -3.23
N ALA A 210 8.22 -8.68 -3.10
CA ALA A 210 8.78 -9.40 -4.23
C ALA A 210 7.67 -10.17 -4.97
N ASP A 211 7.39 -9.77 -6.19
CA ASP A 211 6.46 -10.45 -7.09
C ASP A 211 7.25 -11.41 -7.98
N VAL A 212 7.08 -12.68 -7.71
CA VAL A 212 7.75 -13.78 -8.43
C VAL A 212 6.81 -14.55 -9.35
N SER A 213 5.64 -13.99 -9.66
CA SER A 213 4.58 -14.66 -10.44
C SER A 213 5.05 -15.19 -11.79
N ASP A 214 5.99 -14.49 -12.45
CA ASP A 214 6.56 -14.91 -13.73
C ASP A 214 7.41 -16.19 -13.64
N TYR A 215 7.79 -16.60 -12.41
CA TYR A 215 8.58 -17.80 -12.12
C TYR A 215 7.75 -18.91 -11.46
N ILE A 216 6.45 -18.67 -11.20
CA ILE A 216 5.52 -19.70 -10.72
C ILE A 216 4.95 -20.46 -11.92
N ILE A 217 5.20 -21.74 -12.00
CA ILE A 217 4.84 -22.54 -13.16
C ILE A 217 3.42 -23.12 -13.00
N ASN A 218 2.42 -22.28 -13.23
CA ASN A 218 0.98 -22.59 -13.02
C ASN A 218 0.48 -23.81 -13.82
N LYS A 219 1.09 -24.16 -14.96
CA LYS A 219 0.65 -25.32 -15.77
C LYS A 219 0.54 -26.61 -14.96
N TYR A 220 1.42 -26.82 -13.98
CA TYR A 220 1.40 -28.05 -13.17
C TYR A 220 0.22 -28.13 -12.19
N ASN A 221 -0.53 -27.04 -11.98
CA ASN A 221 -1.73 -27.09 -11.14
C ASN A 221 -2.79 -28.06 -11.69
N ASN A 222 -2.90 -28.14 -13.03
CA ASN A 222 -3.90 -28.93 -13.73
C ASN A 222 -3.31 -30.06 -14.59
N GLU A 223 -2.00 -30.36 -14.45
CA GLU A 223 -1.31 -31.35 -15.25
C GLU A 223 -1.52 -32.77 -14.70
N GLN A 224 -1.40 -33.77 -15.59
CA GLN A 224 -1.49 -35.18 -15.20
C GLN A 224 -0.27 -35.59 -14.37
N GLU A 225 -0.48 -36.44 -13.38
CA GLU A 225 0.57 -36.94 -12.47
C GLU A 225 1.75 -37.56 -13.21
N SER A 226 1.49 -38.32 -14.28
CA SER A 226 2.53 -38.92 -15.11
C SER A 226 3.48 -37.90 -15.74
N VAL A 227 2.95 -36.77 -16.22
CA VAL A 227 3.73 -35.69 -16.79
C VAL A 227 4.51 -34.95 -15.70
N ILE A 228 3.87 -34.67 -14.56
CA ILE A 228 4.53 -34.09 -13.38
C ILE A 228 5.73 -34.96 -12.98
N MET A 229 5.56 -36.26 -12.85
CA MET A 229 6.63 -37.16 -12.46
C MET A 229 7.72 -37.29 -13.53
N GLU A 230 7.36 -37.26 -14.81
CA GLU A 230 8.34 -37.22 -15.92
C GLU A 230 9.20 -35.95 -15.84
N ASP A 231 8.58 -34.77 -15.71
CA ASP A 231 9.30 -33.48 -15.63
C ASP A 231 10.13 -33.38 -14.33
N TYR A 232 9.59 -33.85 -13.21
CA TYR A 232 10.33 -33.91 -11.95
C TYR A 232 11.59 -34.77 -12.07
N ASN A 233 11.48 -35.94 -12.77
CA ASN A 233 12.62 -36.82 -13.01
C ASN A 233 13.71 -36.24 -13.92
N LYS A 234 13.43 -35.15 -14.66
CA LYS A 234 14.43 -34.41 -15.44
C LYS A 234 15.32 -33.52 -14.56
N LEU A 235 14.89 -33.22 -13.32
CA LEU A 235 15.74 -32.51 -12.35
C LEU A 235 16.95 -33.37 -11.98
N SER A 236 18.04 -32.73 -11.55
CA SER A 236 19.24 -33.46 -11.14
C SER A 236 18.94 -34.47 -10.03
N ALA A 237 19.52 -35.65 -10.09
CA ALA A 237 19.33 -36.69 -9.07
C ALA A 237 19.80 -36.24 -7.68
N ALA A 238 20.86 -35.42 -7.62
CA ALA A 238 21.36 -34.87 -6.36
C ALA A 238 20.28 -33.96 -5.69
N TYR A 239 19.70 -33.03 -6.46
CA TYR A 239 18.64 -32.16 -5.97
C TYR A 239 17.39 -32.93 -5.53
N ARG A 240 16.93 -33.88 -6.34
CA ARG A 240 15.77 -34.70 -5.99
C ARG A 240 16.00 -35.50 -4.71
N ASN A 241 17.17 -36.14 -4.57
CA ASN A 241 17.51 -36.92 -3.37
C ASN A 241 17.56 -36.02 -2.11
N GLU A 242 18.09 -34.77 -2.21
CA GLU A 242 18.07 -33.83 -1.12
C GLU A 242 16.64 -33.51 -0.69
N ILE A 243 15.80 -33.06 -1.63
CA ILE A 243 14.40 -32.71 -1.38
C ILE A 243 13.58 -33.91 -0.87
N GLU A 244 13.70 -35.10 -1.52
CA GLU A 244 12.96 -36.30 -1.10
C GLU A 244 13.38 -36.74 0.31
N SER A 245 14.66 -36.71 0.65
CA SER A 245 15.15 -37.10 1.98
C SER A 245 14.63 -36.17 3.09
N GLU A 246 14.42 -34.92 2.79
CA GLU A 246 13.92 -33.92 3.75
C GLU A 246 12.39 -34.00 3.89
N TYR A 247 11.67 -33.97 2.78
CA TYR A 247 10.22 -33.75 2.81
C TYR A 247 9.37 -35.01 2.86
N LEU A 248 9.81 -36.17 2.28
CA LEU A 248 9.00 -37.38 2.31
C LEU A 248 8.90 -38.04 3.69
N ASN A 249 9.85 -37.73 4.58
CA ASN A 249 9.83 -38.18 5.97
C ASN A 249 9.32 -37.08 6.93
N LEU A 250 8.96 -35.91 6.40
CA LEU A 250 8.51 -34.80 7.19
C LEU A 250 7.08 -35.02 7.68
N SER A 251 6.88 -34.85 8.97
CA SER A 251 5.56 -34.84 9.59
C SER A 251 5.57 -33.74 10.67
N ILE A 252 5.13 -32.57 10.29
CA ILE A 252 5.11 -31.39 11.18
C ILE A 252 3.70 -31.18 11.69
N LYS A 253 3.49 -31.37 12.98
CA LYS A 253 2.25 -30.99 13.64
C LYS A 253 2.27 -29.49 13.93
N LEU A 254 1.29 -28.80 13.35
CA LEU A 254 1.07 -27.37 13.61
C LEU A 254 0.35 -27.17 14.95
N ASP A 255 0.32 -25.94 15.45
CA ASP A 255 -0.40 -25.56 16.68
C ASP A 255 -1.94 -25.66 16.54
N THR A 256 -2.44 -25.87 15.33
CA THR A 256 -3.85 -26.13 15.01
C THR A 256 -4.22 -27.60 14.99
N GLU A 257 -3.33 -28.50 15.41
CA GLU A 257 -3.45 -29.97 15.32
C GLU A 257 -3.31 -30.55 13.89
N ASP A 258 -3.30 -29.70 12.85
CA ASP A 258 -3.06 -30.11 11.46
C ASP A 258 -1.62 -30.58 11.29
N THR A 259 -1.41 -31.53 10.38
CA THR A 259 -0.09 -32.08 10.07
C THR A 259 0.29 -31.77 8.63
N ILE A 260 1.48 -31.18 8.43
CA ILE A 260 2.09 -31.01 7.11
C ILE A 260 2.90 -32.26 6.79
N SER A 261 2.57 -32.91 5.67
CA SER A 261 3.26 -34.09 5.14
C SER A 261 3.17 -34.11 3.62
N TYR A 262 4.05 -34.86 2.98
CA TYR A 262 4.15 -34.93 1.52
C TYR A 262 4.12 -36.36 1.02
N THR A 263 3.38 -36.61 -0.05
CA THR A 263 3.63 -37.77 -0.92
C THR A 263 4.68 -37.40 -1.96
N LYS A 264 5.23 -38.37 -2.66
CA LYS A 264 6.21 -38.12 -3.72
C LYS A 264 5.61 -37.29 -4.85
N GLU A 265 4.35 -37.51 -5.18
CA GLU A 265 3.60 -36.86 -6.24
C GLU A 265 3.29 -35.39 -5.84
N SER A 266 2.79 -35.19 -4.61
CA SER A 266 2.52 -33.83 -4.12
C SER A 266 3.79 -32.99 -4.02
N LEU A 267 4.88 -33.58 -3.54
CA LEU A 267 6.18 -32.91 -3.45
C LEU A 267 6.72 -32.57 -4.82
N ALA A 268 6.69 -33.49 -5.78
CA ALA A 268 7.13 -33.27 -7.16
C ALA A 268 6.39 -32.08 -7.80
N LYS A 269 5.07 -32.05 -7.64
CA LYS A 269 4.22 -30.96 -8.13
C LYS A 269 4.62 -29.61 -7.52
N ILE A 270 4.74 -29.55 -6.18
CA ILE A 270 5.09 -28.31 -5.46
C ILE A 270 6.48 -27.81 -5.87
N VAL A 271 7.46 -28.70 -5.98
CA VAL A 271 8.81 -28.36 -6.44
C VAL A 271 8.79 -27.74 -7.84
N LEU A 272 8.08 -28.38 -8.79
CA LEU A 272 8.02 -27.89 -10.16
C LEU A 272 7.30 -26.54 -10.27
N ILE A 273 6.33 -26.25 -9.39
CA ILE A 273 5.63 -24.97 -9.38
C ILE A 273 6.50 -23.85 -8.80
N TYR A 274 7.19 -24.08 -7.67
CA TYR A 274 7.72 -23.00 -6.85
C TYR A 274 9.25 -22.89 -6.83
N LYS A 275 9.99 -23.92 -7.28
CA LYS A 275 11.47 -23.92 -7.20
C LYS A 275 12.09 -22.64 -7.80
N ASP A 276 11.72 -22.31 -9.02
CA ASP A 276 12.32 -21.19 -9.75
C ASP A 276 11.88 -19.84 -9.13
N ALA A 277 10.64 -19.76 -8.62
CA ALA A 277 10.13 -18.60 -7.90
C ALA A 277 10.93 -18.33 -6.61
N ILE A 278 11.29 -19.39 -5.86
CA ILE A 278 12.12 -19.26 -4.65
C ILE A 278 13.54 -18.82 -5.00
N ASP A 279 14.13 -19.36 -6.07
CA ASP A 279 15.46 -18.98 -6.54
C ASP A 279 15.48 -17.50 -6.96
N TYR A 280 14.43 -17.05 -7.64
CA TYR A 280 14.31 -15.64 -8.04
C TYR A 280 14.04 -14.70 -6.86
N ALA A 281 13.23 -15.13 -5.89
CA ALA A 281 13.04 -14.36 -4.66
C ALA A 281 14.38 -14.10 -3.92
N LEU A 282 15.28 -15.08 -3.91
CA LEU A 282 16.62 -14.91 -3.36
C LEU A 282 17.42 -13.85 -4.14
N THR A 283 17.29 -13.81 -5.46
CA THR A 283 17.93 -12.80 -6.30
C THR A 283 17.46 -11.40 -5.91
N LEU A 284 16.15 -11.19 -5.83
CA LEU A 284 15.56 -9.91 -5.40
C LEU A 284 15.96 -9.53 -3.96
N TYR A 285 15.93 -10.49 -3.04
CA TYR A 285 16.33 -10.27 -1.65
C TYR A 285 17.79 -9.82 -1.53
N ASN A 286 18.68 -10.45 -2.31
CA ASN A 286 20.11 -10.15 -2.30
C ASN A 286 20.44 -8.74 -2.78
N VAL A 287 19.59 -8.09 -3.59
CA VAL A 287 19.77 -6.67 -3.95
C VAL A 287 19.84 -5.82 -2.69
N GLY A 288 18.86 -5.94 -1.79
CA GLY A 288 18.85 -5.17 -0.55
C GLY A 288 19.99 -5.51 0.40
N ILE A 289 20.36 -6.80 0.49
CA ILE A 289 21.49 -7.26 1.31
C ILE A 289 22.80 -6.66 0.79
N ASN A 290 23.03 -6.70 -0.52
CA ASN A 290 24.26 -6.16 -1.13
C ASN A 290 24.34 -4.63 -1.00
N MET A 291 23.20 -3.95 -0.90
CA MET A 291 23.13 -2.51 -0.61
C MET A 291 23.29 -2.18 0.88
N ASN A 292 23.43 -3.19 1.75
CA ASN A 292 23.46 -3.03 3.21
C ASN A 292 22.26 -2.24 3.77
N LYS A 293 21.06 -2.50 3.24
CA LYS A 293 19.80 -1.87 3.67
C LYS A 293 19.09 -2.73 4.71
N GLN A 294 18.40 -2.06 5.64
CA GLN A 294 17.41 -2.70 6.51
C GLN A 294 16.04 -2.53 5.87
N PHE A 295 15.36 -3.63 5.59
CA PHE A 295 14.06 -3.64 4.96
C PHE A 295 13.26 -4.87 5.37
N ASP A 296 11.96 -4.75 5.33
CA ASP A 296 11.02 -5.87 5.38
C ASP A 296 10.95 -6.51 3.99
N PHE A 297 11.00 -7.83 3.93
CA PHE A 297 10.83 -8.58 2.69
C PHE A 297 9.53 -9.36 2.74
N GLU A 298 8.62 -9.03 1.85
CA GLU A 298 7.39 -9.78 1.61
C GLU A 298 7.57 -10.69 0.41
N PHE A 299 7.26 -11.97 0.61
CA PHE A 299 7.26 -12.96 -0.45
C PHE A 299 5.84 -13.17 -0.95
N SER A 300 5.52 -12.71 -2.16
CA SER A 300 4.20 -12.85 -2.78
C SER A 300 4.17 -14.08 -3.68
N ILE A 301 3.25 -15.01 -3.37
CA ILE A 301 2.94 -16.19 -4.16
C ILE A 301 1.44 -16.31 -4.45
N ASP A 302 0.71 -15.21 -4.36
CA ASP A 302 -0.75 -15.17 -4.50
C ASP A 302 -1.22 -15.01 -5.97
N GLU A 303 -0.35 -14.61 -6.88
CA GLU A 303 -0.68 -14.52 -8.30
C GLU A 303 -0.57 -15.89 -9.01
N THR A 304 -1.43 -16.83 -8.59
CA THR A 304 -1.55 -18.19 -9.14
C THR A 304 -2.97 -18.45 -9.62
N ASP A 305 -3.17 -19.49 -10.46
CA ASP A 305 -4.50 -19.85 -10.99
C ASP A 305 -5.37 -20.55 -9.94
N THR A 306 -4.76 -21.18 -8.95
CA THR A 306 -5.42 -21.94 -7.89
C THR A 306 -5.00 -21.48 -6.52
N PRO A 307 -5.83 -21.69 -5.47
CA PRO A 307 -5.43 -21.41 -4.10
C PRO A 307 -4.13 -22.15 -3.73
N THR A 308 -3.28 -21.49 -2.94
CA THR A 308 -2.05 -22.08 -2.43
C THR A 308 -2.40 -23.17 -1.40
N LEU A 309 -1.86 -24.37 -1.57
CA LEU A 309 -2.02 -25.44 -0.58
C LEU A 309 -1.15 -25.17 0.66
N PRO A 310 -1.56 -25.59 1.87
CA PRO A 310 -0.75 -25.45 3.07
C PRO A 310 0.64 -26.07 2.93
N GLU A 311 0.75 -27.25 2.30
CA GLU A 311 2.02 -27.91 2.02
C GLU A 311 2.93 -27.09 1.11
N ALA A 312 2.35 -26.44 0.09
CA ALA A 312 3.08 -25.55 -0.80
C ALA A 312 3.58 -24.29 -0.05
N HIS A 313 2.72 -23.69 0.78
CA HIS A 313 3.11 -22.57 1.63
C HIS A 313 4.27 -22.94 2.57
N PHE A 314 4.18 -24.12 3.23
CA PHE A 314 5.25 -24.59 4.10
C PHE A 314 6.56 -24.81 3.33
N PHE A 315 6.48 -25.47 2.16
CA PHE A 315 7.64 -25.71 1.31
C PHE A 315 8.34 -24.40 0.90
N VAL A 316 7.59 -23.43 0.40
CA VAL A 316 8.13 -22.12 0.01
C VAL A 316 8.82 -21.43 1.18
N ALA A 317 8.18 -21.40 2.35
CA ALA A 317 8.74 -20.77 3.54
C ALA A 317 10.00 -21.47 4.04
N ASN A 318 10.01 -22.81 4.02
CA ASN A 318 11.15 -23.61 4.46
C ASN A 318 12.35 -23.46 3.52
N GLU A 319 12.16 -23.57 2.22
CA GLU A 319 13.21 -23.40 1.23
C GLU A 319 13.76 -21.96 1.23
N ALA A 320 12.90 -20.94 1.34
CA ALA A 320 13.34 -19.56 1.48
C ALA A 320 14.22 -19.36 2.74
N LYS A 321 13.81 -19.94 3.87
CA LYS A 321 14.59 -19.92 5.11
C LYS A 321 15.94 -20.59 4.95
N LYS A 322 16.02 -21.78 4.31
CA LYS A 322 17.27 -22.50 4.03
C LYS A 322 18.23 -21.67 3.18
N LYS A 323 17.70 -20.92 2.22
CA LYS A 323 18.47 -19.99 1.37
C LYS A 323 18.87 -18.69 2.09
N GLY A 324 18.46 -18.51 3.34
CA GLY A 324 18.79 -17.33 4.16
C GLY A 324 17.91 -16.11 3.90
N ILE A 325 16.80 -16.25 3.18
CA ILE A 325 15.81 -15.17 3.02
C ILE A 325 15.09 -14.97 4.35
N LYS A 326 15.17 -13.77 4.90
CA LYS A 326 14.41 -13.37 6.09
C LYS A 326 13.06 -12.80 5.66
N ILE A 327 12.05 -13.63 5.62
CA ILE A 327 10.69 -13.23 5.29
C ILE A 327 10.10 -12.43 6.46
N SER A 328 9.61 -11.22 6.21
CA SER A 328 8.83 -10.39 7.16
C SER A 328 7.34 -10.69 7.06
N SER A 329 6.86 -10.94 5.84
CA SER A 329 5.50 -11.40 5.54
C SER A 329 5.49 -12.27 4.28
N LEU A 330 4.51 -13.17 4.20
CA LEU A 330 4.28 -14.01 3.02
C LEU A 330 2.80 -13.99 2.65
N ALA A 331 2.52 -13.78 1.36
CA ALA A 331 1.17 -13.73 0.80
C ALA A 331 0.87 -14.98 -0.04
N PRO A 332 0.13 -15.96 0.48
CA PRO A 332 -0.42 -17.05 -0.32
C PRO A 332 -1.74 -16.62 -0.98
N ARG A 333 -2.15 -17.30 -2.05
CA ARG A 333 -3.51 -17.17 -2.57
C ARG A 333 -4.49 -17.97 -1.71
N PHE A 334 -5.44 -17.26 -1.12
CA PHE A 334 -6.50 -17.88 -0.31
C PHE A 334 -7.65 -18.42 -1.16
N ILE A 335 -8.46 -19.30 -0.55
CA ILE A 335 -9.71 -19.78 -1.14
C ILE A 335 -10.70 -18.63 -1.29
N GLY A 336 -11.47 -18.64 -2.38
CA GLY A 336 -12.45 -17.61 -2.72
C GLY A 336 -11.84 -16.46 -3.51
N GLU A 337 -12.61 -15.38 -3.67
CA GLU A 337 -12.25 -14.26 -4.53
C GLU A 337 -12.06 -12.97 -3.72
N PHE A 338 -10.91 -12.35 -3.88
CA PHE A 338 -10.53 -11.05 -3.29
C PHE A 338 -10.54 -9.96 -4.36
N GLN A 339 -11.70 -9.78 -5.00
CA GLN A 339 -11.85 -8.81 -6.08
C GLN A 339 -11.82 -7.37 -5.55
N LYS A 340 -11.36 -6.45 -6.39
CA LYS A 340 -11.25 -5.03 -6.04
C LYS A 340 -12.62 -4.39 -5.82
N GLY A 341 -12.73 -3.51 -4.82
CA GLY A 341 -13.89 -2.64 -4.59
C GLY A 341 -15.11 -3.27 -3.90
N ILE A 342 -15.09 -4.58 -3.62
CA ILE A 342 -16.21 -5.32 -3.00
C ILE A 342 -15.70 -6.25 -1.90
N ASP A 343 -16.63 -6.79 -1.10
CA ASP A 343 -16.30 -7.75 -0.04
C ASP A 343 -15.91 -9.12 -0.63
N TYR A 344 -15.49 -10.02 0.23
CA TYR A 344 -15.11 -11.38 -0.09
C TYR A 344 -16.25 -12.14 -0.81
N ILE A 345 -15.89 -12.92 -1.82
CA ILE A 345 -16.81 -13.82 -2.51
C ILE A 345 -16.32 -15.25 -2.32
N GLY A 346 -17.15 -16.09 -1.70
CA GLY A 346 -16.82 -17.49 -1.46
C GLY A 346 -17.50 -18.05 -0.22
N ASN A 347 -17.16 -19.29 0.11
CA ASN A 347 -17.62 -19.95 1.32
C ASN A 347 -16.70 -19.55 2.49
N LEU A 348 -17.27 -18.88 3.50
CA LEU A 348 -16.51 -18.41 4.67
C LEU A 348 -15.95 -19.55 5.52
N ASP A 349 -16.67 -20.64 5.67
CA ASP A 349 -16.21 -21.79 6.48
C ASP A 349 -14.99 -22.46 5.81
N GLU A 350 -15.00 -22.60 4.49
CA GLU A 350 -13.86 -23.10 3.72
C GLU A 350 -12.66 -22.16 3.79
N PHE A 351 -12.92 -20.85 3.68
CA PHE A 351 -11.89 -19.85 3.86
C PHE A 351 -11.27 -19.93 5.25
N GLU A 352 -12.11 -19.95 6.30
CA GLU A 352 -11.66 -19.96 7.69
C GLU A 352 -10.80 -21.21 8.00
N GLU A 353 -11.22 -22.38 7.53
CA GLU A 353 -10.49 -23.63 7.72
C GLU A 353 -9.14 -23.65 6.98
N SER A 354 -9.10 -23.12 5.76
CA SER A 354 -7.86 -22.97 4.99
C SER A 354 -6.95 -21.91 5.61
N PHE A 355 -7.49 -20.74 5.93
CA PHE A 355 -6.74 -19.62 6.48
C PHE A 355 -6.08 -19.97 7.82
N LYS A 356 -6.76 -20.73 8.68
CA LYS A 356 -6.25 -21.22 9.95
C LYS A 356 -4.93 -21.98 9.77
N LYS A 357 -4.83 -22.85 8.74
CA LYS A 357 -3.60 -23.61 8.42
C LYS A 357 -2.48 -22.69 7.96
N HIS A 358 -2.76 -21.76 7.06
CA HIS A 358 -1.79 -20.77 6.59
C HIS A 358 -1.27 -19.89 7.72
N ALA A 359 -2.15 -19.43 8.60
CA ALA A 359 -1.77 -18.65 9.78
C ALA A 359 -0.89 -19.45 10.75
N ALA A 360 -1.16 -20.74 10.93
CA ALA A 360 -0.32 -21.62 11.74
C ALA A 360 1.08 -21.81 11.16
N ILE A 361 1.19 -21.95 9.83
CA ILE A 361 2.48 -22.00 9.13
C ILE A 361 3.26 -20.70 9.32
N ALA A 362 2.61 -19.55 9.15
CA ALA A 362 3.24 -18.25 9.38
C ALA A 362 3.78 -18.10 10.80
N ARG A 363 3.02 -18.56 11.81
CA ARG A 363 3.48 -18.59 13.21
C ARG A 363 4.65 -19.53 13.42
N TYR A 364 4.64 -20.72 12.80
CA TYR A 364 5.72 -21.70 12.88
C TYR A 364 7.06 -21.11 12.40
N PHE A 365 7.03 -20.35 11.30
CA PHE A 365 8.22 -19.69 10.77
C PHE A 365 8.50 -18.31 11.38
N GLY A 366 7.54 -17.70 12.07
CA GLY A 366 7.70 -16.45 12.78
C GLY A 366 7.59 -15.18 11.92
N TYR A 367 6.86 -15.23 10.79
CA TYR A 367 6.55 -14.05 9.98
C TYR A 367 5.05 -13.70 10.01
N ARG A 368 4.65 -12.55 9.47
CA ARG A 368 3.24 -12.17 9.33
C ARG A 368 2.63 -12.85 8.11
N ILE A 369 1.45 -13.44 8.26
CA ILE A 369 0.66 -13.77 7.08
C ILE A 369 0.21 -12.48 6.42
N SER A 370 0.36 -12.39 5.09
CA SER A 370 -0.08 -11.23 4.32
C SER A 370 -1.35 -11.55 3.54
N VAL A 371 -2.31 -10.61 3.58
CA VAL A 371 -3.56 -10.69 2.85
C VAL A 371 -3.60 -9.57 1.84
N HIS A 372 -3.43 -9.91 0.56
CA HIS A 372 -3.52 -8.97 -0.55
C HIS A 372 -4.97 -8.68 -0.93
N SER A 373 -5.19 -7.57 -1.62
CA SER A 373 -6.54 -7.08 -1.98
C SER A 373 -7.51 -7.02 -0.80
N GLY A 374 -6.98 -6.71 0.39
CA GLY A 374 -7.71 -6.70 1.65
C GLY A 374 -8.70 -5.55 1.83
N SER A 375 -8.79 -4.60 0.89
CA SER A 375 -9.79 -3.53 0.96
C SER A 375 -11.21 -4.10 0.94
N ASP A 376 -12.07 -3.56 1.81
CA ASP A 376 -13.51 -3.90 1.87
C ASP A 376 -13.82 -5.38 2.18
N LYS A 377 -12.85 -6.16 2.69
CA LYS A 377 -12.99 -7.59 2.98
C LYS A 377 -13.48 -7.84 4.42
N PHE A 378 -14.56 -7.15 4.81
CA PHE A 378 -15.06 -7.16 6.19
C PHE A 378 -15.47 -8.54 6.67
N MET A 379 -15.96 -9.40 5.78
CA MET A 379 -16.40 -10.76 6.13
C MET A 379 -15.26 -11.64 6.63
N VAL A 380 -14.03 -11.46 6.16
CA VAL A 380 -12.86 -12.30 6.52
C VAL A 380 -12.00 -11.70 7.64
N PHE A 381 -12.13 -10.43 7.97
CA PHE A 381 -11.32 -9.80 9.03
C PHE A 381 -11.44 -10.48 10.39
N PRO A 382 -12.62 -10.96 10.84
CA PRO A 382 -12.72 -11.69 12.10
C PRO A 382 -11.82 -12.94 12.15
N ALA A 383 -11.79 -13.73 11.06
CA ALA A 383 -10.94 -14.91 10.95
C ALA A 383 -9.45 -14.53 10.93
N ILE A 384 -9.09 -13.47 10.19
CA ILE A 384 -7.71 -12.96 10.14
C ILE A 384 -7.25 -12.60 11.56
N GLY A 385 -7.99 -11.77 12.27
CA GLY A 385 -7.65 -11.37 13.64
C GLY A 385 -7.54 -12.55 14.62
N LYS A 386 -8.44 -13.52 14.51
CA LYS A 386 -8.54 -14.70 15.38
C LYS A 386 -7.36 -15.66 15.19
N TYR A 387 -7.10 -16.09 13.96
CA TYR A 387 -6.15 -17.17 13.69
C TYR A 387 -4.70 -16.72 13.59
N THR A 388 -4.44 -15.44 13.35
CA THR A 388 -3.07 -14.90 13.33
C THR A 388 -2.52 -14.53 14.71
N ASN A 389 -3.34 -14.64 15.77
CA ASN A 389 -3.02 -14.06 17.08
C ASN A 389 -2.69 -12.56 16.98
N LYS A 390 -3.37 -11.85 16.08
CA LYS A 390 -3.14 -10.43 15.74
C LYS A 390 -1.75 -10.14 15.17
N ARG A 391 -1.12 -11.10 14.50
CA ARG A 391 0.13 -10.90 13.79
C ARG A 391 -0.06 -11.11 12.29
N PHE A 392 -0.32 -10.02 11.58
CA PHE A 392 -0.66 -10.04 10.15
C PHE A 392 -0.25 -8.76 9.44
N HIS A 393 -0.20 -8.84 8.11
CA HIS A 393 -0.16 -7.70 7.20
C HIS A 393 -1.40 -7.74 6.30
N ILE A 394 -2.08 -6.62 6.10
CA ILE A 394 -3.18 -6.50 5.13
C ILE A 394 -2.82 -5.42 4.14
N LYS A 395 -2.79 -5.75 2.85
CA LYS A 395 -2.58 -4.78 1.77
C LYS A 395 -3.92 -4.30 1.23
N THR A 396 -4.09 -2.98 1.16
CA THR A 396 -5.30 -2.34 0.65
C THR A 396 -5.03 -1.69 -0.71
N ALA A 397 -6.00 -1.79 -1.60
CA ALA A 397 -5.85 -1.43 -3.02
C ALA A 397 -6.26 0.02 -3.33
N GLY A 398 -6.25 0.93 -2.35
CA GLY A 398 -6.60 2.33 -2.60
C GLY A 398 -8.09 2.56 -2.90
N THR A 399 -9.01 1.75 -2.35
CA THR A 399 -10.47 1.95 -2.48
C THR A 399 -10.99 3.24 -1.85
N ASN A 400 -10.13 3.97 -1.13
CA ASN A 400 -10.38 5.36 -0.70
C ASN A 400 -10.80 6.30 -1.85
N TRP A 401 -10.41 6.01 -3.09
CA TRP A 401 -10.90 6.70 -4.28
C TRP A 401 -12.43 6.68 -4.37
N LEU A 402 -13.07 5.56 -4.05
CA LEU A 402 -14.53 5.45 -4.04
C LEU A 402 -15.18 6.39 -3.01
N GLN A 403 -14.54 6.61 -1.85
CA GLN A 403 -15.03 7.56 -0.84
C GLN A 403 -14.99 9.00 -1.37
N SER A 404 -13.95 9.34 -2.14
CA SER A 404 -13.87 10.66 -2.78
C SER A 404 -14.99 10.83 -3.81
N LEU A 405 -15.27 9.80 -4.60
CA LEU A 405 -16.38 9.82 -5.58
C LEU A 405 -17.74 9.91 -4.90
N GLU A 406 -17.94 9.23 -3.76
CA GLU A 406 -19.18 9.32 -2.99
C GLU A 406 -19.44 10.76 -2.52
N ILE A 407 -18.43 11.44 -1.97
CA ILE A 407 -18.52 12.86 -1.59
C ILE A 407 -18.82 13.75 -2.82
N ILE A 408 -18.15 13.51 -3.95
CA ILE A 408 -18.39 14.25 -5.19
C ILE A 408 -19.85 14.03 -5.66
N SER A 409 -20.40 12.83 -5.49
CA SER A 409 -21.80 12.54 -5.84
C SER A 409 -22.81 13.32 -5.01
N GLU A 410 -22.44 13.67 -3.78
CA GLU A 410 -23.27 14.48 -2.88
C GLU A 410 -23.14 15.99 -3.14
N LEU A 411 -21.92 16.47 -3.37
CA LEU A 411 -21.61 17.90 -3.42
C LEU A 411 -21.57 18.45 -4.83
N GLU A 412 -21.08 17.68 -5.82
CA GLU A 412 -20.79 18.11 -7.19
C GLU A 412 -21.51 17.21 -8.22
N LYS A 413 -22.80 17.12 -8.12
CA LYS A 413 -23.67 16.16 -8.85
C LYS A 413 -23.47 16.19 -10.37
N VAL A 414 -23.35 17.37 -10.95
CA VAL A 414 -23.13 17.53 -12.40
C VAL A 414 -21.76 16.96 -12.81
N PHE A 415 -20.76 17.18 -11.98
CA PHE A 415 -19.42 16.64 -12.22
C PHE A 415 -19.41 15.12 -12.04
N PHE A 416 -20.05 14.62 -10.98
CA PHE A 416 -20.18 13.18 -10.77
C PHE A 416 -20.84 12.44 -11.93
N ARG A 417 -21.93 12.99 -12.50
CA ARG A 417 -22.59 12.40 -13.69
C ARG A 417 -21.64 12.30 -14.88
N LYS A 418 -20.76 13.28 -15.08
CA LYS A 418 -19.74 13.23 -16.14
C LYS A 418 -18.70 12.14 -15.85
N LEU A 419 -18.22 12.06 -14.61
CA LEU A 419 -17.26 11.03 -14.17
C LEU A 419 -17.82 9.62 -14.34
N TYR A 420 -19.08 9.42 -13.96
CA TYR A 420 -19.73 8.13 -14.07
C TYR A 420 -19.86 7.68 -15.56
N LYS A 421 -20.29 8.57 -16.44
CA LYS A 421 -20.39 8.29 -17.89
C LYS A 421 -19.02 7.97 -18.47
N PHE A 422 -18.02 8.76 -18.11
CA PHE A 422 -16.64 8.53 -18.52
C PHE A 422 -16.13 7.17 -18.01
N ALA A 423 -16.36 6.84 -16.75
CA ALA A 423 -16.00 5.54 -16.21
C ALA A 423 -16.61 4.37 -16.99
N LEU A 424 -17.87 4.47 -17.39
CA LEU A 424 -18.52 3.44 -18.22
C LEU A 424 -17.89 3.34 -19.62
N GLU A 425 -17.51 4.48 -20.21
CA GLU A 425 -16.86 4.54 -21.52
C GLU A 425 -15.49 3.85 -21.51
N VAL A 426 -14.66 4.11 -20.48
CA VAL A 426 -13.30 3.57 -20.39
C VAL A 426 -13.22 2.21 -19.69
N PHE A 427 -14.29 1.76 -19.05
CA PHE A 427 -14.33 0.49 -18.32
C PHE A 427 -13.86 -0.73 -19.13
N PRO A 428 -14.22 -0.90 -20.43
CA PRO A 428 -13.71 -2.04 -21.22
C PRO A 428 -12.18 -2.12 -21.28
N ILE A 429 -11.50 -0.98 -21.25
CA ILE A 429 -10.01 -0.90 -21.23
C ILE A 429 -9.52 -1.16 -19.80
N ALA A 430 -10.05 -0.44 -18.83
CA ALA A 430 -9.60 -0.51 -17.45
C ALA A 430 -9.76 -1.92 -16.83
N ARG A 431 -10.81 -2.66 -17.22
CA ARG A 431 -11.02 -4.03 -16.70
C ARG A 431 -9.97 -5.05 -17.14
N GLU A 432 -9.21 -4.78 -18.19
CA GLU A 432 -8.16 -5.69 -18.67
C GLU A 432 -7.00 -5.81 -17.67
N TYR A 433 -6.85 -4.82 -16.80
CA TYR A 433 -5.82 -4.79 -15.77
C TYR A 433 -6.20 -5.50 -14.46
N TYR A 434 -7.49 -5.91 -14.30
CA TYR A 434 -7.99 -6.39 -13.01
C TYR A 434 -8.92 -7.59 -13.18
N HIS A 435 -8.73 -8.59 -12.30
CA HIS A 435 -9.70 -9.66 -12.17
C HIS A 435 -10.91 -9.17 -11.37
N ILE A 436 -11.99 -8.81 -12.07
CA ILE A 436 -13.27 -8.37 -11.52
C ILE A 436 -14.42 -8.91 -12.36
N THR A 437 -15.59 -9.10 -11.77
CA THR A 437 -16.74 -9.73 -12.42
C THR A 437 -18.05 -8.96 -12.22
N PRO A 438 -18.10 -7.63 -12.52
CA PRO A 438 -19.35 -6.88 -12.39
C PRO A 438 -20.37 -7.33 -13.43
N ASN A 439 -21.63 -7.45 -13.00
CA ASN A 439 -22.75 -7.62 -13.94
C ASN A 439 -23.22 -6.24 -14.42
N MET A 440 -22.95 -5.94 -15.68
CA MET A 440 -23.26 -4.63 -16.27
C MET A 440 -24.79 -4.37 -16.37
N GLU A 441 -25.63 -5.41 -16.29
CA GLU A 441 -27.09 -5.22 -16.24
C GLU A 441 -27.56 -4.57 -14.93
N ASN A 442 -26.77 -4.69 -13.87
CA ASN A 442 -27.05 -4.07 -12.57
C ASN A 442 -26.52 -2.63 -12.45
N VAL A 443 -25.78 -2.15 -13.45
CA VAL A 443 -25.22 -0.80 -13.49
C VAL A 443 -26.24 0.14 -14.12
N PRO A 444 -26.87 1.03 -13.33
CA PRO A 444 -27.98 1.85 -13.83
C PRO A 444 -27.50 2.94 -14.80
N ASP A 445 -28.39 3.32 -15.71
CA ASP A 445 -28.21 4.53 -16.50
C ASP A 445 -28.36 5.76 -15.58
N ILE A 446 -27.28 6.52 -15.44
CA ILE A 446 -27.23 7.67 -14.54
C ILE A 446 -28.21 8.78 -14.90
N ASP A 447 -28.63 8.88 -16.16
CA ASP A 447 -29.62 9.88 -16.61
C ASP A 447 -31.05 9.54 -16.13
N SER A 448 -31.28 8.29 -15.73
CA SER A 448 -32.57 7.86 -15.16
C SER A 448 -32.70 8.15 -13.67
N LEU A 449 -31.56 8.53 -12.97
CA LEU A 449 -31.52 8.71 -11.54
C LEU A 449 -31.72 10.17 -11.14
N ASN A 450 -32.44 10.37 -10.02
CA ASN A 450 -32.48 11.66 -9.35
C ASN A 450 -31.19 11.95 -8.59
N ASP A 451 -30.91 13.21 -8.30
CA ASP A 451 -29.70 13.62 -7.60
C ASP A 451 -29.54 13.01 -6.19
N SER A 452 -30.65 12.75 -5.51
CA SER A 452 -30.65 12.09 -4.18
C SER A 452 -30.29 10.60 -4.24
N GLU A 453 -30.34 9.98 -5.43
CA GLU A 453 -30.02 8.56 -5.63
C GLU A 453 -28.53 8.35 -5.95
N LEU A 454 -27.79 9.39 -6.35
CA LEU A 454 -26.40 9.28 -6.76
C LEU A 454 -25.49 8.67 -5.66
N PRO A 455 -25.55 9.05 -4.38
CA PRO A 455 -24.75 8.43 -3.34
C PRO A 455 -25.11 6.96 -3.08
N LEU A 456 -26.34 6.54 -3.42
CA LEU A 456 -26.75 5.14 -3.24
C LEU A 456 -26.07 4.18 -4.21
N LEU A 457 -25.51 4.69 -5.31
CA LEU A 457 -24.71 3.92 -6.27
C LEU A 457 -23.53 3.20 -5.59
N PHE A 458 -22.95 3.78 -4.55
CA PHE A 458 -21.83 3.19 -3.81
C PHE A 458 -22.21 1.98 -2.93
N LYS A 459 -23.51 1.65 -2.84
CA LYS A 459 -24.01 0.40 -2.24
C LYS A 459 -24.14 -0.73 -3.26
N ASN A 460 -24.03 -0.43 -4.55
CA ASN A 460 -24.06 -1.41 -5.62
C ASN A 460 -22.63 -1.89 -5.93
N ASN A 461 -22.38 -3.17 -5.70
CA ASN A 461 -21.07 -3.79 -5.90
C ASN A 461 -20.57 -3.67 -7.36
N ASP A 462 -21.47 -3.81 -8.34
CA ASP A 462 -21.12 -3.75 -9.76
C ASP A 462 -20.67 -2.32 -10.13
N VAL A 463 -21.38 -1.31 -9.65
CA VAL A 463 -20.99 0.10 -9.81
C VAL A 463 -19.66 0.40 -9.11
N ARG A 464 -19.47 -0.11 -7.88
CA ARG A 464 -18.21 0.07 -7.15
C ARG A 464 -17.02 -0.49 -7.91
N GLN A 465 -17.16 -1.67 -8.52
CA GLN A 465 -16.08 -2.26 -9.32
C GLN A 465 -15.76 -1.43 -10.56
N VAL A 466 -16.79 -0.99 -11.30
CA VAL A 466 -16.60 -0.12 -12.47
C VAL A 466 -15.87 1.17 -12.09
N LEU A 467 -16.38 1.89 -11.09
CA LEU A 467 -15.79 3.17 -10.65
C LEU A 467 -14.41 2.99 -10.05
N HIS A 468 -14.17 1.85 -9.37
CA HIS A 468 -12.87 1.63 -8.73
C HIS A 468 -11.74 1.45 -9.73
N VAL A 469 -11.92 0.65 -10.78
CA VAL A 469 -10.82 0.31 -11.69
C VAL A 469 -10.51 1.39 -12.72
N THR A 470 -11.41 2.34 -12.92
CA THR A 470 -11.25 3.43 -13.91
C THR A 470 -10.52 4.67 -13.40
N TYR A 471 -9.91 4.60 -12.21
CA TYR A 471 -9.22 5.72 -11.59
C TYR A 471 -8.01 6.25 -12.39
N GLY A 472 -7.44 5.46 -13.26
CA GLY A 472 -6.21 5.77 -14.00
C GLY A 472 -6.44 6.27 -15.42
N GLU A 473 -7.68 6.28 -15.88
CA GLU A 473 -8.07 6.72 -17.24
C GLU A 473 -8.51 8.19 -17.19
#